data_079d13353a73fb24bd9d5bc6727204ef
#
_entry.id   079d13353a73fb24bd9d5bc6727204ef
#
_cell.length_a   1.000
_cell.length_b   1.000
_cell.length_c   1.000
_cell.angle_alpha   90.00
_cell.angle_beta   90.00
_cell.angle_gamma   90.00
#
_symmetry.space_group_name_H-M   'P 1'
#
loop_
_entity.id
_entity.type
_entity.pdbx_description
1 polymer ?
#
loop_
_entity_poly.entity_id
_entity_poly.type
_entity_poly.pdbx_seq_one_letter_code
_entity_poly.pdbx_strand_id
1 'polypeptide(L)'
;MQAPGGPDEDTSDGFKYGGWTAPYFYEADEAAGEFMQKQMKPADLLLGRKTFEIFASYWPEHADFWPGINDVTKYVMSNTMDKSGWNNSVFLKSVDDVKKLRASEGSDIQVHGSGNLVQTLLKHDLVDELWLKIFPVTLGMGKRLFGDGTSPAAFMLTESLVAPNGVIFANYRRAGEVKTGTVGE
;
A
#
# COMPACT_ATOMS: atom_id res chain seq x y z
N MET A 1 -5.51 1.80 -7.85
CA MET A 1 -4.40 2.22 -6.97
C MET A 1 -4.00 3.69 -7.12
N GLN A 2 -4.20 4.32 -8.26
CA GLN A 2 -3.80 5.72 -8.50
C GLN A 2 -4.79 6.67 -7.84
N ALA A 3 -4.29 7.70 -7.15
CA ALA A 3 -5.05 8.80 -6.57
C ALA A 3 -6.35 8.38 -5.82
N PRO A 4 -6.29 7.44 -4.87
CA PRO A 4 -7.50 7.02 -4.18
C PRO A 4 -8.07 8.08 -3.23
N GLY A 5 -7.22 8.92 -2.64
CA GLY A 5 -7.59 9.82 -1.54
C GLY A 5 -8.12 11.18 -2.00
N GLY A 6 -7.68 11.71 -3.14
CA GLY A 6 -8.09 13.05 -3.58
C GLY A 6 -8.03 13.27 -5.08
N PRO A 7 -8.78 14.27 -5.61
CA PRO A 7 -8.88 14.51 -7.04
C PRO A 7 -7.54 14.90 -7.68
N ASP A 8 -6.68 15.59 -6.95
CA ASP A 8 -5.40 16.12 -7.44
C ASP A 8 -4.19 15.33 -6.92
N GLU A 9 -4.41 14.19 -6.24
CA GLU A 9 -3.36 13.39 -5.61
C GLU A 9 -2.33 12.85 -6.62
N ASP A 10 -2.77 12.29 -7.74
CA ASP A 10 -1.91 11.84 -8.84
C ASP A 10 -2.66 11.87 -10.18
N THR A 11 -2.52 12.94 -10.91
CA THR A 11 -3.13 13.14 -12.24
C THR A 11 -2.25 12.64 -13.38
N SER A 12 -1.13 11.96 -13.09
CA SER A 12 -0.22 11.46 -14.12
C SER A 12 -0.93 10.53 -15.11
N ASP A 13 -0.43 10.51 -16.34
CA ASP A 13 -0.99 9.71 -17.45
C ASP A 13 -2.46 10.06 -17.79
N GLY A 14 -2.91 11.27 -17.43
CA GLY A 14 -4.27 11.75 -17.71
C GLY A 14 -5.35 11.09 -16.85
N PHE A 15 -5.01 10.55 -15.69
CA PHE A 15 -5.98 9.95 -14.76
C PHE A 15 -6.99 10.98 -14.26
N LYS A 16 -8.29 10.68 -14.41
CA LYS A 16 -9.40 11.62 -14.18
C LYS A 16 -10.25 11.30 -12.96
N TYR A 17 -10.02 10.16 -12.31
CA TYR A 17 -10.89 9.63 -11.24
C TYR A 17 -10.26 9.77 -9.85
N GLY A 18 -9.42 10.79 -9.62
CA GLY A 18 -8.84 11.03 -8.29
C GLY A 18 -9.92 11.17 -7.21
N GLY A 19 -9.67 10.63 -6.02
CA GLY A 19 -10.64 10.60 -4.93
C GLY A 19 -11.75 9.55 -5.07
N TRP A 20 -11.61 8.60 -5.99
CA TRP A 20 -12.63 7.58 -6.30
C TRP A 20 -13.02 6.68 -5.13
N THR A 21 -12.23 6.62 -4.07
CA THR A 21 -12.58 5.85 -2.87
C THR A 21 -13.46 6.62 -1.88
N ALA A 22 -13.48 7.95 -1.95
CA ALA A 22 -14.16 8.80 -0.97
C ALA A 22 -15.64 8.45 -0.73
N PRO A 23 -16.48 8.16 -1.75
CA PRO A 23 -17.87 7.77 -1.51
C PRO A 23 -18.00 6.56 -0.60
N TYR A 24 -17.10 5.59 -0.70
CA TYR A 24 -17.13 4.37 0.08
C TYR A 24 -16.67 4.55 1.53
N PHE A 25 -15.87 5.58 1.82
CA PHE A 25 -15.50 5.92 3.19
C PHE A 25 -16.66 6.57 3.96
N TYR A 26 -17.46 7.39 3.31
CA TYR A 26 -18.62 8.02 3.95
C TYR A 26 -19.76 7.03 4.23
N GLU A 27 -19.81 5.92 3.50
CA GLU A 27 -20.81 4.86 3.63
C GLU A 27 -20.30 3.64 4.43
N ALA A 28 -19.10 3.76 5.05
CA ALA A 28 -18.52 2.68 5.83
C ALA A 28 -19.33 2.45 7.12
N ASP A 29 -19.60 1.18 7.44
CA ASP A 29 -20.15 0.78 8.73
C ASP A 29 -19.07 0.66 9.81
N GLU A 30 -19.49 0.39 11.05
CA GLU A 30 -18.62 0.25 12.21
C GLU A 30 -17.54 -0.83 11.99
N ALA A 31 -17.92 -2.01 11.47
CA ALA A 31 -17.00 -3.12 11.23
C ALA A 31 -15.94 -2.78 10.18
N ALA A 32 -16.31 -2.09 9.09
CA ALA A 32 -15.37 -1.57 8.11
C ALA A 32 -14.44 -0.51 8.72
N GLY A 33 -14.97 0.35 9.59
CA GLY A 33 -14.21 1.34 10.34
C GLY A 33 -13.16 0.69 11.26
N GLU A 34 -13.54 -0.32 12.04
CA GLU A 34 -12.63 -1.07 12.90
C GLU A 34 -11.55 -1.79 12.11
N PHE A 35 -11.91 -2.40 10.97
CA PHE A 35 -10.94 -3.05 10.08
C PHE A 35 -9.93 -2.06 9.52
N MET A 36 -10.39 -0.87 9.13
CA MET A 36 -9.53 0.23 8.69
C MET A 36 -8.58 0.69 9.79
N GLN A 37 -9.07 0.91 11.01
CA GLN A 37 -8.25 1.29 12.16
C GLN A 37 -7.17 0.27 12.47
N LYS A 38 -7.47 -1.03 12.34
CA LYS A 38 -6.49 -2.11 12.49
C LYS A 38 -5.35 -1.97 11.49
N GLN A 39 -5.65 -1.61 10.24
CA GLN A 39 -4.66 -1.39 9.19
C GLN A 39 -3.87 -0.08 9.36
N MET A 40 -4.42 0.90 10.07
CA MET A 40 -3.79 2.19 10.34
C MET A 40 -3.07 2.24 11.70
N LYS A 41 -2.86 1.10 12.36
CA LYS A 41 -1.99 1.07 13.55
C LYS A 41 -0.61 1.59 13.19
N PRO A 42 0.03 2.36 14.09
CA PRO A 42 1.37 2.86 13.86
C PRO A 42 2.33 1.73 13.54
N ALA A 43 2.98 1.82 12.39
CA ALA A 43 4.03 0.93 11.91
C ALA A 43 4.99 1.74 11.04
N ASP A 44 6.23 1.32 10.93
CA ASP A 44 7.17 1.96 10.01
C ASP A 44 6.67 1.86 8.57
N LEU A 45 6.94 2.88 7.77
CA LEU A 45 6.49 2.94 6.37
C LEU A 45 7.66 2.71 5.42
N LEU A 46 7.43 1.96 4.34
CA LEU A 46 8.31 1.92 3.19
C LEU A 46 7.57 2.49 1.98
N LEU A 47 8.03 3.61 1.47
CA LEU A 47 7.37 4.40 0.45
C LEU A 47 8.28 4.62 -0.76
N GLY A 48 7.72 4.57 -1.96
CA GLY A 48 8.37 5.12 -3.14
C GLY A 48 8.32 6.65 -3.12
N ARG A 49 9.31 7.29 -3.76
CA ARG A 49 9.45 8.75 -3.75
C ARG A 49 8.16 9.51 -4.00
N LYS A 50 7.40 9.19 -5.06
CA LYS A 50 6.15 9.91 -5.36
C LYS A 50 5.10 9.78 -4.26
N THR A 51 4.89 8.60 -3.72
CA THR A 51 3.95 8.40 -2.60
C THR A 51 4.43 9.14 -1.35
N PHE A 52 5.75 9.13 -1.10
CA PHE A 52 6.32 9.90 0.00
C PHE A 52 6.09 11.40 -0.16
N GLU A 53 6.29 11.97 -1.35
CA GLU A 53 6.05 13.39 -1.64
C GLU A 53 4.58 13.78 -1.38
N ILE A 54 3.62 12.95 -1.82
CA ILE A 54 2.19 13.12 -1.55
C ILE A 54 1.92 13.05 -0.03
N PHE A 55 2.45 12.05 0.65
CA PHE A 55 2.24 11.88 2.09
C PHE A 55 2.86 13.01 2.90
N ALA A 56 4.07 13.44 2.56
CA ALA A 56 4.78 14.51 3.24
C ALA A 56 4.12 15.89 3.06
N SER A 57 3.32 16.09 2.02
CA SER A 57 2.56 17.33 1.82
C SER A 57 1.22 17.36 2.56
N TYR A 58 0.74 16.23 3.06
CA TYR A 58 -0.58 16.11 3.68
C TYR A 58 -0.52 15.70 5.16
N TRP A 59 0.11 14.56 5.45
CA TRP A 59 0.03 13.91 6.75
C TRP A 59 0.63 14.69 7.92
N PRO A 60 1.72 15.50 7.76
CA PRO A 60 2.25 16.27 8.89
C PRO A 60 1.20 17.16 9.60
N GLU A 61 0.24 17.70 8.85
CA GLU A 61 -0.81 18.58 9.35
C GLU A 61 -2.14 17.86 9.60
N HIS A 62 -2.24 16.57 9.27
CA HIS A 62 -3.46 15.77 9.38
C HIS A 62 -3.26 14.49 10.22
N ALA A 63 -2.32 14.52 11.17
CA ALA A 63 -1.98 13.37 12.01
C ALA A 63 -3.14 12.89 12.90
N ASP A 64 -4.15 13.73 13.16
CA ASP A 64 -5.36 13.36 13.89
C ASP A 64 -6.14 12.24 13.19
N PHE A 65 -6.08 12.16 11.86
CA PHE A 65 -6.69 11.08 11.08
C PHE A 65 -5.86 9.80 11.01
N TRP A 66 -4.57 9.90 11.33
CA TRP A 66 -3.67 8.75 11.40
C TRP A 66 -2.71 8.93 12.59
N PRO A 67 -3.16 8.65 13.80
CA PRO A 67 -2.36 8.83 15.01
C PRO A 67 -1.03 8.09 14.92
N GLY A 68 0.06 8.77 15.27
CA GLY A 68 1.42 8.20 15.23
C GLY A 68 2.13 8.30 13.89
N ILE A 69 1.49 8.75 12.82
CA ILE A 69 2.11 8.84 11.46
C ILE A 69 3.37 9.72 11.44
N ASN A 70 3.43 10.76 12.26
CA ASN A 70 4.59 11.63 12.36
C ASN A 70 5.76 11.00 13.14
N ASP A 71 5.48 10.03 14.02
CA ASP A 71 6.45 9.43 14.93
C ASP A 71 7.15 8.19 14.33
N VAL A 72 6.45 7.43 13.50
CA VAL A 72 7.01 6.23 12.84
C VAL A 72 8.12 6.60 11.85
N THR A 73 9.00 5.65 11.55
CA THR A 73 10.04 5.82 10.53
C THR A 73 9.44 5.72 9.12
N LYS A 74 9.80 6.66 8.26
CA LYS A 74 9.46 6.66 6.83
C LYS A 74 10.70 6.32 6.02
N TYR A 75 10.83 5.05 5.63
CA TYR A 75 11.85 4.61 4.68
C TYR A 75 11.42 4.97 3.27
N VAL A 76 12.25 5.71 2.55
CA VAL A 76 11.94 6.25 1.23
C VAL A 76 12.87 5.67 0.19
N MET A 77 12.34 4.85 -0.71
CA MET A 77 13.10 4.31 -1.83
C MET A 77 13.24 5.38 -2.92
N SER A 78 14.42 5.98 -3.02
CA SER A 78 14.70 7.04 -3.98
C SER A 78 16.18 7.17 -4.31
N ASN A 79 16.50 7.24 -5.62
CA ASN A 79 17.86 7.53 -6.09
C ASN A 79 18.17 9.04 -6.17
N THR A 80 17.13 9.88 -6.13
CA THR A 80 17.25 11.33 -6.36
C THR A 80 16.97 12.18 -5.14
N MET A 81 16.28 11.63 -4.13
CA MET A 81 15.96 12.31 -2.89
C MET A 81 16.83 11.76 -1.76
N ASP A 82 17.34 12.63 -0.90
CA ASP A 82 18.22 12.27 0.22
C ASP A 82 17.89 13.01 1.52
N LYS A 83 16.91 13.93 1.49
CA LYS A 83 16.46 14.72 2.65
C LYS A 83 15.00 15.12 2.51
N SER A 84 14.34 15.35 3.64
CA SER A 84 12.98 15.86 3.76
C SER A 84 12.81 16.65 5.04
N GLY A 85 11.82 17.55 5.06
CA GLY A 85 11.36 18.21 6.28
C GLY A 85 10.42 17.36 7.14
N TRP A 86 9.90 16.25 6.63
CA TRP A 86 9.06 15.35 7.43
C TRP A 86 9.95 14.49 8.34
N ASN A 87 9.73 14.58 9.63
CA ASN A 87 10.54 13.92 10.64
C ASN A 87 10.64 12.41 10.43
N ASN A 88 11.73 11.79 10.91
CA ASN A 88 11.97 10.35 10.85
C ASN A 88 11.96 9.79 9.42
N SER A 89 12.44 10.57 8.43
CA SER A 89 12.58 10.11 7.05
C SER A 89 13.99 9.56 6.81
N VAL A 90 14.09 8.32 6.31
CA VAL A 90 15.32 7.59 6.00
C VAL A 90 15.31 7.21 4.52
N PHE A 91 16.38 7.54 3.78
CA PHE A 91 16.42 7.34 2.33
C PHE A 91 17.23 6.08 1.97
N LEU A 92 16.57 5.15 1.28
CA LEU A 92 17.15 3.92 0.76
C LEU A 92 17.47 4.08 -0.73
N LYS A 93 18.61 3.55 -1.16
CA LYS A 93 19.11 3.72 -2.54
C LYS A 93 18.99 2.45 -3.39
N SER A 94 18.81 1.29 -2.75
CA SER A 94 18.83 0.00 -3.43
C SER A 94 17.86 -1.00 -2.83
N VAL A 95 17.53 -2.04 -3.59
CA VAL A 95 16.77 -3.20 -3.08
C VAL A 95 17.54 -3.92 -1.95
N ASP A 96 18.85 -3.89 -2.00
CA ASP A 96 19.67 -4.53 -0.95
C ASP A 96 19.56 -3.77 0.38
N ASP A 97 19.33 -2.46 0.37
CA ASP A 97 19.01 -1.71 1.59
C ASP A 97 17.66 -2.15 2.17
N VAL A 98 16.67 -2.42 1.32
CA VAL A 98 15.36 -2.96 1.75
C VAL A 98 15.52 -4.37 2.32
N LYS A 99 16.33 -5.23 1.71
CA LYS A 99 16.62 -6.58 2.23
C LYS A 99 17.28 -6.53 3.61
N LYS A 100 18.25 -5.61 3.81
CA LYS A 100 18.88 -5.39 5.11
C LYS A 100 17.87 -4.90 6.15
N LEU A 101 17.01 -3.96 5.76
CA LEU A 101 15.94 -3.45 6.61
C LEU A 101 14.98 -4.59 7.02
N ARG A 102 14.53 -5.43 6.08
CA ARG A 102 13.68 -6.59 6.37
C ARG A 102 14.35 -7.61 7.31
N ALA A 103 15.67 -7.75 7.23
CA ALA A 103 16.44 -8.66 8.08
C ALA A 103 16.82 -8.07 9.44
N SER A 104 16.57 -6.80 9.69
CA SER A 104 16.81 -6.16 10.98
C SER A 104 15.68 -6.46 11.96
N GLU A 105 15.97 -6.36 13.25
CA GLU A 105 14.95 -6.36 14.30
C GLU A 105 14.18 -5.02 14.24
N GLY A 106 12.87 -5.06 14.43
CA GLY A 106 12.03 -3.86 14.41
C GLY A 106 10.54 -4.18 14.35
N SER A 107 9.74 -3.13 14.13
CA SER A 107 8.30 -3.24 13.91
C SER A 107 8.00 -3.73 12.48
N ASP A 108 6.75 -4.13 12.24
CA ASP A 108 6.24 -4.38 10.91
C ASP A 108 6.39 -3.14 10.02
N ILE A 109 6.61 -3.34 8.72
CA ILE A 109 6.78 -2.28 7.74
C ILE A 109 5.59 -2.30 6.78
N GLN A 110 4.87 -1.20 6.73
CA GLN A 110 3.74 -1.03 5.83
C GLN A 110 4.15 -0.34 4.53
N VAL A 111 3.64 -0.84 3.40
CA VAL A 111 3.90 -0.29 2.06
C VAL A 111 2.59 0.23 1.46
N HIS A 112 2.43 1.54 1.41
CA HIS A 112 1.24 2.19 0.82
C HIS A 112 1.44 2.61 -0.65
N GLY A 113 2.56 2.27 -1.26
CA GLY A 113 2.95 2.61 -2.63
C GLY A 113 4.40 3.09 -2.67
N SER A 114 4.92 3.45 -3.80
CA SER A 114 4.29 3.59 -5.12
C SER A 114 4.07 2.22 -5.80
N GLY A 115 3.27 2.20 -6.87
CA GLY A 115 3.06 0.97 -7.65
C GLY A 115 4.38 0.34 -8.13
N ASN A 116 5.34 1.15 -8.59
CA ASN A 116 6.66 0.67 -9.02
C ASN A 116 7.45 0.04 -7.86
N LEU A 117 7.36 0.60 -6.65
CA LEU A 117 7.98 0.00 -5.48
C LEU A 117 7.36 -1.36 -5.19
N VAL A 118 6.03 -1.47 -5.17
CA VAL A 118 5.33 -2.75 -4.94
C VAL A 118 5.73 -3.81 -5.96
N GLN A 119 5.80 -3.46 -7.26
CA GLN A 119 6.29 -4.38 -8.30
C GLN A 119 7.73 -4.84 -8.03
N THR A 120 8.60 -3.92 -7.59
CA THR A 120 9.97 -4.25 -7.22
C THR A 120 10.02 -5.20 -6.03
N LEU A 121 9.23 -4.96 -4.98
CA LEU A 121 9.17 -5.83 -3.81
C LEU A 121 8.64 -7.23 -4.15
N LEU A 122 7.58 -7.33 -4.96
CA LEU A 122 7.05 -8.60 -5.44
C LEU A 122 8.08 -9.38 -6.26
N LYS A 123 8.81 -8.70 -7.16
CA LYS A 123 9.86 -9.31 -7.96
C LYS A 123 10.99 -9.93 -7.14
N HIS A 124 11.28 -9.36 -5.97
CA HIS A 124 12.34 -9.81 -5.08
C HIS A 124 11.83 -10.65 -3.90
N ASP A 125 10.56 -11.07 -3.92
CA ASP A 125 9.91 -11.86 -2.85
C ASP A 125 10.03 -11.21 -1.46
N LEU A 126 9.81 -9.88 -1.42
CA LEU A 126 9.91 -9.05 -0.22
C LEU A 126 8.54 -8.64 0.34
N VAL A 127 7.47 -9.30 -0.10
CA VAL A 127 6.09 -9.05 0.36
C VAL A 127 5.61 -10.27 1.13
N ASP A 128 5.40 -10.10 2.42
CA ASP A 128 4.91 -11.18 3.29
C ASP A 128 3.38 -11.23 3.32
N GLU A 129 2.72 -10.07 3.29
CA GLU A 129 1.26 -9.94 3.35
C GLU A 129 0.75 -8.91 2.34
N LEU A 130 -0.45 -9.13 1.84
CA LEU A 130 -1.21 -8.20 1.01
C LEU A 130 -2.51 -7.86 1.75
N TRP A 131 -2.66 -6.60 2.11
CA TRP A 131 -3.89 -6.08 2.74
C TRP A 131 -4.66 -5.28 1.71
N LEU A 132 -5.62 -5.92 1.07
CA LEU A 132 -6.32 -5.38 -0.07
C LEU A 132 -7.69 -4.81 0.33
N LYS A 133 -8.05 -3.70 -0.32
CA LYS A 133 -9.40 -3.16 -0.35
C LYS A 133 -9.88 -3.20 -1.79
N ILE A 134 -10.89 -4.01 -2.06
CA ILE A 134 -11.47 -4.22 -3.39
C ILE A 134 -12.79 -3.47 -3.43
N PHE A 135 -12.83 -2.42 -4.22
CA PHE A 135 -14.00 -1.55 -4.37
C PHE A 135 -14.86 -2.01 -5.55
N PRO A 136 -16.20 -1.95 -5.45
CA PRO A 136 -17.12 -2.38 -6.51
C PRO A 136 -17.21 -1.34 -7.63
N VAL A 137 -16.05 -0.96 -8.23
CA VAL A 137 -15.94 0.05 -9.28
C VAL A 137 -14.89 -0.33 -10.31
N THR A 138 -15.13 0.02 -11.57
CA THR A 138 -14.17 -0.10 -12.65
C THR A 138 -13.79 1.29 -13.15
N LEU A 139 -12.51 1.59 -13.21
CA LEU A 139 -12.01 2.91 -13.61
C LEU A 139 -11.53 2.94 -15.07
N GLY A 140 -11.31 1.78 -15.69
CA GLY A 140 -10.90 1.65 -17.08
C GLY A 140 -9.45 2.06 -17.37
N MET A 141 -8.84 2.87 -16.50
CA MET A 141 -7.47 3.39 -16.63
C MET A 141 -6.79 3.52 -15.28
N GLY A 142 -5.50 3.87 -15.27
CA GLY A 142 -4.72 4.12 -14.06
C GLY A 142 -3.73 3.00 -13.73
N LYS A 143 -2.93 3.23 -12.71
CA LYS A 143 -1.88 2.31 -12.24
C LYS A 143 -2.47 1.05 -11.63
N ARG A 144 -1.89 -0.10 -11.98
CA ARG A 144 -2.32 -1.43 -11.49
C ARG A 144 -1.46 -1.88 -10.33
N LEU A 145 -2.06 -2.62 -9.38
CA LEU A 145 -1.33 -3.29 -8.31
C LEU A 145 -0.47 -4.41 -8.88
N PHE A 146 -1.07 -5.27 -9.69
CA PHE A 146 -0.38 -6.32 -10.42
C PHE A 146 -0.27 -5.89 -11.89
N GLY A 147 0.94 -5.56 -12.31
CA GLY A 147 1.24 -5.20 -13.69
C GLY A 147 1.65 -6.40 -14.53
N ASP A 148 1.87 -6.19 -15.81
CA ASP A 148 2.41 -7.22 -16.70
C ASP A 148 3.81 -7.64 -16.23
N GLY A 149 4.06 -8.95 -16.14
CA GLY A 149 5.33 -9.49 -15.64
C GLY A 149 5.50 -9.47 -14.11
N THR A 150 4.42 -9.25 -13.34
CA THR A 150 4.44 -9.49 -11.90
C THR A 150 4.88 -10.92 -11.61
N SER A 151 5.85 -11.11 -10.72
CA SER A 151 6.38 -12.44 -10.37
C SER A 151 5.28 -13.34 -9.80
N PRO A 152 5.16 -14.57 -10.27
CA PRO A 152 4.18 -15.52 -9.74
C PRO A 152 4.41 -15.79 -8.26
N ALA A 153 3.32 -15.79 -7.49
CA ALA A 153 3.35 -16.07 -6.06
C ALA A 153 1.99 -16.60 -5.61
N ALA A 154 1.97 -17.55 -4.68
CA ALA A 154 0.76 -18.01 -4.03
C ALA A 154 0.53 -17.26 -2.72
N PHE A 155 -0.73 -16.95 -2.45
CA PHE A 155 -1.16 -16.29 -1.22
C PHE A 155 -2.34 -17.06 -0.62
N MET A 156 -2.42 -17.06 0.69
CA MET A 156 -3.53 -17.66 1.46
C MET A 156 -4.31 -16.55 2.15
N LEU A 157 -5.63 -16.57 2.01
CA LEU A 157 -6.52 -15.64 2.73
C LEU A 157 -6.44 -15.92 4.23
N THR A 158 -6.15 -14.90 5.01
CA THR A 158 -6.06 -14.99 6.48
C THR A 158 -7.23 -14.31 7.18
N GLU A 159 -7.76 -13.26 6.58
CA GLU A 159 -8.88 -12.50 7.14
C GLU A 159 -9.63 -11.79 6.01
N SER A 160 -10.95 -11.67 6.12
CA SER A 160 -11.74 -10.89 5.18
C SER A 160 -12.98 -10.32 5.83
N LEU A 161 -13.45 -9.20 5.29
CA LEU A 161 -14.73 -8.56 5.63
C LEU A 161 -15.36 -8.04 4.34
N VAL A 162 -16.66 -8.25 4.20
CA VAL A 162 -17.47 -7.63 3.15
C VAL A 162 -18.32 -6.54 3.80
N ALA A 163 -18.05 -5.30 3.48
CA ALA A 163 -18.81 -4.17 3.98
C ALA A 163 -20.15 -4.02 3.25
N PRO A 164 -21.21 -3.45 3.87
CA PRO A 164 -22.53 -3.28 3.25
C PRO A 164 -22.51 -2.48 1.96
N ASN A 165 -21.57 -1.54 1.82
CA ASN A 165 -21.36 -0.75 0.59
C ASN A 165 -20.62 -1.52 -0.53
N GLY A 166 -20.39 -2.83 -0.36
CA GLY A 166 -19.79 -3.71 -1.36
C GLY A 166 -18.25 -3.71 -1.39
N VAL A 167 -17.57 -2.96 -0.53
CA VAL A 167 -16.11 -3.03 -0.40
C VAL A 167 -15.72 -4.33 0.27
N ILE A 168 -14.74 -5.05 -0.31
CA ILE A 168 -14.18 -6.26 0.25
C ILE A 168 -12.79 -5.94 0.80
N PHE A 169 -12.62 -6.16 2.09
CA PHE A 169 -11.31 -6.18 2.74
C PHE A 169 -10.80 -7.61 2.73
N ALA A 170 -9.57 -7.81 2.31
CA ALA A 170 -8.99 -9.15 2.21
C ALA A 170 -7.50 -9.10 2.54
N ASN A 171 -7.12 -9.78 3.62
CA ASN A 171 -5.74 -9.92 4.03
C ASN A 171 -5.22 -11.29 3.59
N TYR A 172 -4.12 -11.28 2.88
CA TYR A 172 -3.47 -12.49 2.37
C TYR A 172 -2.06 -12.56 2.90
N ARG A 173 -1.60 -13.79 3.19
CA ARG A 173 -0.20 -14.09 3.55
C ARG A 173 0.46 -14.88 2.44
N ARG A 174 1.75 -14.61 2.21
CA ARG A 174 2.59 -15.36 1.28
C ARG A 174 2.56 -16.86 1.61
N ALA A 175 2.22 -17.71 0.61
CA ALA A 175 2.02 -19.16 0.77
C ALA A 175 2.94 -20.00 -0.13
N GLY A 176 4.03 -19.39 -0.62
CA GLY A 176 5.02 -20.06 -1.43
C GLY A 176 4.81 -19.92 -2.94
N GLU A 177 5.22 -20.92 -3.71
CA GLU A 177 5.14 -20.91 -5.16
C GLU A 177 3.75 -21.28 -5.68
N VAL A 178 3.46 -20.86 -6.91
CA VAL A 178 2.24 -21.26 -7.61
C VAL A 178 2.27 -22.76 -7.91
N LYS A 179 1.22 -23.47 -7.51
CA LYS A 179 0.99 -24.85 -7.86
C LYS A 179 0.01 -24.93 -9.03
N THR A 180 0.25 -25.82 -9.96
CA THR A 180 -0.63 -26.07 -11.10
C THR A 180 -1.19 -27.48 -11.07
N GLY A 181 -2.32 -27.71 -11.73
CA GLY A 181 -2.96 -29.01 -11.84
C GLY A 181 -4.07 -28.98 -12.89
N THR A 182 -4.70 -30.11 -13.13
CA THR A 182 -5.84 -30.25 -14.04
C THR A 182 -7.15 -30.23 -13.21
N VAL A 183 -8.13 -29.44 -13.64
CA VAL A 183 -9.44 -29.41 -12.99
C VAL A 183 -10.19 -30.70 -13.30
N GLY A 184 -10.59 -31.44 -12.26
CA GLY A 184 -11.34 -32.70 -12.39
C GLY A 184 -10.49 -33.97 -12.31
N GLU A 185 -9.20 -33.84 -12.01
CA GLU A 185 -8.31 -34.97 -11.65
C GLU A 185 -8.00 -34.98 -10.16
#